data_9fc477c844b45d42ab1d8959e0c9e4ed
#
_entry.id   9fc477c844b45d42ab1d8959e0c9e4ed
#
_cell.length_a   1.000
_cell.length_b   1.000
_cell.length_c   1.000
_cell.angle_alpha   90.00
_cell.angle_beta   90.00
_cell.angle_gamma   90.00
#
_symmetry.space_group_name_H-M   'P 1'
#
loop_
_entity.id
_entity.type
_entity.pdbx_description
1 polymer ?
#
loop_
_entity_poly.entity_id
_entity_poly.type
_entity_poly.pdbx_seq_one_letter_code
_entity_poly.pdbx_strand_id
1 'polypeptide(L)'
;MHYAGVDLGATNVRGAVSDESGRIVGVDRRKTPSGPTGIAVTETVLAVMRAAAADAGVAPTAIEAAGIGSIGPLDLANGAIDSPANMPASVETIPLVGPLANLLGVDTERVFLHNDTVAGVIGERFYADRTPDDMAYLTISSGIGAGIAVDGTVIGGWDGNAGELGHMVVDPRGRRTCGCGRDGHWEAYCSGNNIPEYARLLADDADGVETALPLDSGGFTAKDVFECAADGDTFAAHVVEQLGVWNGIGVTNLVQAYAPLVVYVGGAVALHNPEQVLGPIRAYIQERVFSNVPEIRLTTLGDDVVLKGAIASALTGGTGDSTHAP
;
A
#
# COMPACT_ATOMS: atom_id res chain seq x y z
N MET A 1 0.50 -18.20 -22.31
CA MET A 1 0.02 -16.80 -22.35
C MET A 1 0.88 -15.95 -21.41
N HIS A 2 0.96 -14.62 -21.63
CA HIS A 2 1.75 -13.72 -20.78
C HIS A 2 0.87 -12.57 -20.29
N TYR A 3 1.13 -12.11 -19.09
CA TYR A 3 0.41 -11.02 -18.41
C TYR A 3 1.39 -10.02 -17.85
N ALA A 4 0.98 -8.75 -17.74
CA ALA A 4 1.83 -7.69 -17.24
C ALA A 4 1.32 -7.14 -15.91
N GLY A 5 2.26 -6.74 -15.05
CA GLY A 5 1.99 -5.96 -13.85
C GLY A 5 2.85 -4.72 -13.79
N VAL A 6 2.28 -3.61 -13.37
CA VAL A 6 2.98 -2.36 -13.06
C VAL A 6 2.69 -1.97 -11.62
N ASP A 7 3.74 -1.63 -10.89
CA ASP A 7 3.68 -0.98 -9.59
C ASP A 7 4.27 0.44 -9.74
N LEU A 8 3.42 1.44 -9.63
CA LEU A 8 3.77 2.86 -9.75
C LEU A 8 3.73 3.54 -8.38
N GLY A 9 4.87 3.58 -7.73
CA GLY A 9 5.07 4.38 -6.52
C GLY A 9 5.60 5.78 -6.80
N ALA A 10 5.56 6.66 -5.80
CA ALA A 10 6.11 8.02 -5.90
C ALA A 10 7.63 8.05 -6.16
N THR A 11 8.36 7.01 -5.78
CA THR A 11 9.84 6.95 -5.89
C THR A 11 10.31 6.03 -7.00
N ASN A 12 9.61 4.93 -7.25
CA ASN A 12 9.99 3.91 -8.21
C ASN A 12 8.79 3.43 -9.02
N VAL A 13 9.05 3.10 -10.28
CA VAL A 13 8.18 2.33 -11.16
C VAL A 13 8.79 0.96 -11.32
N ARG A 14 7.99 -0.09 -11.10
CA ARG A 14 8.36 -1.48 -11.36
C ARG A 14 7.40 -2.05 -12.40
N GLY A 15 7.91 -2.84 -13.32
CA GLY A 15 7.11 -3.58 -14.28
C GLY A 15 7.56 -5.03 -14.34
N ALA A 16 6.62 -5.93 -14.49
CA ALA A 16 6.90 -7.35 -14.63
C ALA A 16 6.02 -7.98 -15.70
N VAL A 17 6.54 -9.04 -16.30
CA VAL A 17 5.80 -9.97 -17.14
C VAL A 17 5.74 -11.30 -16.43
N SER A 18 4.56 -11.92 -16.40
CA SER A 18 4.34 -13.25 -15.84
C SER A 18 3.87 -14.26 -16.89
N ASP A 19 4.03 -15.54 -16.57
CA ASP A 19 3.32 -16.62 -17.24
C ASP A 19 1.86 -16.74 -16.72
N GLU A 20 1.12 -17.69 -17.26
CA GLU A 20 -0.30 -17.96 -16.90
C GLU A 20 -0.51 -18.43 -15.46
N SER A 21 0.55 -18.87 -14.77
CA SER A 21 0.50 -19.22 -13.34
C SER A 21 0.76 -18.04 -12.43
N GLY A 22 1.04 -16.85 -12.96
CA GLY A 22 1.42 -15.67 -12.19
C GLY A 22 2.90 -15.63 -11.79
N ARG A 23 3.71 -16.58 -12.27
CA ARG A 23 5.16 -16.58 -12.03
C ARG A 23 5.83 -15.51 -12.88
N ILE A 24 6.57 -14.59 -12.25
CA ILE A 24 7.32 -13.54 -12.93
C ILE A 24 8.43 -14.17 -13.78
N VAL A 25 8.48 -13.81 -15.07
CA VAL A 25 9.46 -14.28 -16.05
C VAL A 25 10.32 -13.17 -16.63
N GLY A 26 9.98 -11.90 -16.38
CA GLY A 26 10.79 -10.74 -16.74
C GLY A 26 10.42 -9.54 -15.88
N VAL A 27 11.40 -8.67 -15.57
CA VAL A 27 11.22 -7.54 -14.67
C VAL A 27 12.14 -6.37 -15.06
N ASP A 28 11.66 -5.14 -14.86
CA ASP A 28 12.49 -3.93 -14.86
C ASP A 28 12.04 -2.97 -13.76
N ARG A 29 12.95 -2.10 -13.33
CA ARG A 29 12.69 -1.09 -12.30
C ARG A 29 13.42 0.20 -12.65
N ARG A 30 12.70 1.33 -12.48
CA ARG A 30 13.27 2.68 -12.66
C ARG A 30 12.81 3.63 -11.57
N LYS A 31 13.51 4.74 -11.41
CA LYS A 31 13.03 5.84 -10.58
C LYS A 31 11.83 6.52 -11.24
N THR A 32 10.83 6.86 -10.43
CA THR A 32 9.71 7.68 -10.88
C THR A 32 10.20 9.10 -11.15
N PRO A 33 9.97 9.67 -12.35
CA PRO A 33 10.32 11.06 -12.61
C PRO A 33 9.51 12.03 -11.74
N SER A 34 10.16 13.04 -11.23
CA SER A 34 9.52 14.13 -10.47
C SER A 34 9.02 15.30 -11.34
N GLY A 35 8.90 15.09 -12.64
CA GLY A 35 8.43 16.11 -13.59
C GLY A 35 9.15 16.00 -14.94
N PRO A 36 8.96 16.99 -15.84
CA PRO A 36 8.18 18.23 -15.66
C PRO A 36 6.65 18.04 -15.75
N THR A 37 6.16 16.89 -16.27
CA THR A 37 4.72 16.61 -16.44
C THR A 37 4.43 15.15 -16.13
N GLY A 38 3.14 14.78 -15.98
CA GLY A 38 2.72 13.39 -15.82
C GLY A 38 3.07 12.49 -17.01
N ILE A 39 3.23 13.04 -18.20
CA ILE A 39 3.67 12.29 -19.40
C ILE A 39 5.05 11.67 -19.19
N ALA A 40 5.98 12.35 -18.49
CA ALA A 40 7.28 11.76 -18.19
C ALA A 40 7.16 10.47 -17.34
N VAL A 41 6.18 10.42 -16.43
CA VAL A 41 5.88 9.22 -15.65
C VAL A 41 5.30 8.13 -16.55
N THR A 42 4.32 8.46 -17.39
CA THR A 42 3.75 7.52 -18.38
C THR A 42 4.84 6.92 -19.27
N GLU A 43 5.73 7.74 -19.82
CA GLU A 43 6.85 7.30 -20.65
C GLU A 43 7.77 6.32 -19.90
N THR A 44 8.00 6.57 -18.61
CA THR A 44 8.79 5.67 -17.75
C THR A 44 8.07 4.35 -17.55
N VAL A 45 6.76 4.33 -17.30
CA VAL A 45 5.95 3.10 -17.23
C VAL A 45 6.09 2.29 -18.53
N LEU A 46 5.92 2.94 -19.69
CA LEU A 46 6.05 2.26 -20.99
C LEU A 46 7.47 1.74 -21.21
N ALA A 47 8.49 2.47 -20.79
CA ALA A 47 9.89 2.06 -20.92
C ALA A 47 10.21 0.85 -20.02
N VAL A 48 9.69 0.84 -18.78
CA VAL A 48 9.81 -0.30 -17.85
C VAL A 48 9.11 -1.54 -18.43
N MET A 49 7.93 -1.38 -18.99
CA MET A 49 7.21 -2.53 -19.59
C MET A 49 7.89 -3.09 -20.82
N ARG A 50 8.46 -2.24 -21.71
CA ARG A 50 9.28 -2.73 -22.83
C ARG A 50 10.49 -3.50 -22.35
N ALA A 51 11.16 -3.03 -21.30
CA ALA A 51 12.34 -3.70 -20.73
C ALA A 51 11.98 -5.03 -20.06
N ALA A 52 10.88 -5.08 -19.28
CA ALA A 52 10.39 -6.31 -18.67
C ALA A 52 9.97 -7.35 -19.72
N ALA A 53 9.33 -6.93 -20.82
CA ALA A 53 9.00 -7.82 -21.94
C ALA A 53 10.26 -8.36 -22.64
N ALA A 54 11.26 -7.52 -22.85
CA ALA A 54 12.54 -7.93 -23.41
C ALA A 54 13.29 -8.93 -22.50
N ASP A 55 13.28 -8.70 -21.17
CA ASP A 55 13.85 -9.60 -20.17
C ASP A 55 13.14 -10.96 -20.16
N ALA A 56 11.81 -10.97 -20.34
CA ALA A 56 11.01 -12.18 -20.53
C ALA A 56 11.19 -12.87 -21.90
N GLY A 57 11.88 -12.21 -22.86
CA GLY A 57 12.05 -12.73 -24.21
C GLY A 57 10.78 -12.70 -25.06
N VAL A 58 9.82 -11.82 -24.75
CA VAL A 58 8.54 -11.71 -25.47
C VAL A 58 8.34 -10.30 -26.05
N ALA A 59 7.57 -10.22 -27.14
CA ALA A 59 7.13 -8.93 -27.66
C ALA A 59 6.05 -8.34 -26.73
N PRO A 60 5.98 -7.02 -26.52
CA PRO A 60 4.87 -6.43 -25.76
C PRO A 60 3.49 -6.82 -26.25
N THR A 61 3.32 -6.99 -27.57
CA THR A 61 2.06 -7.41 -28.21
C THR A 61 1.71 -8.89 -28.00
N ALA A 62 2.56 -9.67 -27.33
CA ALA A 62 2.25 -11.04 -26.91
C ALA A 62 1.69 -11.11 -25.46
N ILE A 63 1.47 -9.95 -24.84
CA ILE A 63 0.91 -9.82 -23.50
C ILE A 63 -0.60 -9.62 -23.64
N GLU A 64 -1.39 -10.46 -22.99
CA GLU A 64 -2.85 -10.57 -23.16
C GLU A 64 -3.62 -9.49 -22.34
N ALA A 65 -3.08 -9.11 -21.19
CA ALA A 65 -3.67 -8.12 -20.29
C ALA A 65 -2.63 -7.53 -19.34
N ALA A 66 -2.94 -6.39 -18.75
CA ALA A 66 -2.09 -5.74 -17.75
C ALA A 66 -2.89 -5.27 -16.53
N GLY A 67 -2.27 -5.32 -15.35
CA GLY A 67 -2.73 -4.61 -14.17
C GLY A 67 -1.76 -3.51 -13.79
N ILE A 68 -2.27 -2.48 -13.14
CA ILE A 68 -1.52 -1.36 -12.62
C ILE A 68 -1.96 -1.14 -11.16
N GLY A 69 -1.04 -1.30 -10.21
CA GLY A 69 -1.19 -0.81 -8.85
C GLY A 69 -0.46 0.53 -8.73
N SER A 70 -1.11 1.56 -8.25
CA SER A 70 -0.53 2.89 -8.27
C SER A 70 -0.91 3.74 -7.06
N ILE A 71 -0.09 4.77 -6.81
CA ILE A 71 -0.48 5.85 -5.90
C ILE A 71 -1.76 6.52 -6.42
N GLY A 72 -2.56 7.08 -5.48
CA GLY A 72 -3.77 7.84 -5.78
C GLY A 72 -3.55 9.36 -5.77
N PRO A 73 -4.63 10.12 -5.97
CA PRO A 73 -5.98 9.65 -6.30
C PRO A 73 -6.14 9.21 -7.76
N LEU A 74 -7.03 8.25 -7.99
CA LEU A 74 -7.29 7.70 -9.31
C LEU A 74 -8.45 8.42 -10.01
N ASP A 75 -8.32 8.60 -11.32
CA ASP A 75 -9.40 8.92 -12.25
C ASP A 75 -9.65 7.69 -13.13
N LEU A 76 -10.50 6.79 -12.64
CA LEU A 76 -10.84 5.55 -13.36
C LEU A 76 -11.57 5.79 -14.67
N ALA A 77 -12.33 6.89 -14.77
CA ALA A 77 -13.07 7.21 -16.00
C ALA A 77 -12.13 7.53 -17.17
N ASN A 78 -11.00 8.16 -16.87
CA ASN A 78 -9.97 8.51 -17.86
C ASN A 78 -8.76 7.54 -17.83
N GLY A 79 -8.73 6.57 -16.92
CA GLY A 79 -7.63 5.62 -16.78
C GLY A 79 -6.31 6.28 -16.41
N ALA A 80 -6.34 7.20 -15.44
CA ALA A 80 -5.24 8.08 -15.08
C ALA A 80 -5.11 8.25 -13.55
N ILE A 81 -4.01 8.84 -13.10
CA ILE A 81 -3.87 9.44 -11.77
C ILE A 81 -4.12 10.93 -11.92
N ASP A 82 -4.86 11.54 -11.01
CA ASP A 82 -5.12 12.98 -10.99
C ASP A 82 -4.50 13.64 -9.75
N SER A 83 -3.68 14.66 -9.99
CA SER A 83 -3.11 15.53 -8.95
C SER A 83 -2.48 14.78 -7.77
N PRO A 84 -1.49 13.86 -8.01
CA PRO A 84 -0.93 13.01 -6.96
C PRO A 84 -0.22 13.84 -5.87
N ALA A 85 -0.69 13.70 -4.62
CA ALA A 85 -0.23 14.50 -3.47
C ALA A 85 1.29 14.38 -3.19
N ASN A 86 1.91 13.26 -3.58
CA ASN A 86 3.32 12.97 -3.34
C ASN A 86 4.24 13.35 -4.52
N MET A 87 3.74 14.15 -5.46
CA MET A 87 4.49 14.64 -6.63
C MET A 87 4.43 16.17 -6.71
N PRO A 88 5.36 16.80 -7.46
CA PRO A 88 5.30 18.25 -7.69
C PRO A 88 3.98 18.68 -8.34
N ALA A 89 3.48 19.86 -7.99
CA ALA A 89 2.21 20.40 -8.52
C ALA A 89 2.16 20.55 -10.05
N SER A 90 3.31 20.49 -10.73
CA SER A 90 3.39 20.47 -12.20
C SER A 90 2.96 19.13 -12.81
N VAL A 91 2.84 18.07 -11.99
CA VAL A 91 2.38 16.75 -12.40
C VAL A 91 0.88 16.67 -12.10
N GLU A 92 0.05 17.23 -12.97
CA GLU A 92 -1.41 17.31 -12.76
C GLU A 92 -2.09 15.97 -13.07
N THR A 93 -1.82 15.39 -14.25
CA THR A 93 -2.46 14.13 -14.69
C THR A 93 -1.42 13.17 -15.26
N ILE A 94 -1.51 11.91 -14.88
CA ILE A 94 -0.64 10.82 -15.38
C ILE A 94 -1.54 9.80 -16.11
N PRO A 95 -1.67 9.87 -17.45
CA PRO A 95 -2.43 8.88 -18.20
C PRO A 95 -1.72 7.53 -18.21
N LEU A 96 -2.42 6.44 -17.90
CA LEU A 96 -1.83 5.11 -17.74
C LEU A 96 -2.49 4.06 -18.63
N VAL A 97 -3.81 3.88 -18.55
CA VAL A 97 -4.55 2.77 -19.19
C VAL A 97 -4.40 2.82 -20.71
N GLY A 98 -4.76 3.93 -21.34
CA GLY A 98 -4.71 4.07 -22.79
C GLY A 98 -3.30 3.90 -23.39
N PRO A 99 -2.26 4.59 -22.85
CA PRO A 99 -0.89 4.40 -23.32
C PRO A 99 -0.37 2.97 -23.17
N LEU A 100 -0.68 2.29 -22.04
CA LEU A 100 -0.26 0.90 -21.84
C LEU A 100 -1.01 -0.06 -22.77
N ALA A 101 -2.32 0.10 -22.93
CA ALA A 101 -3.12 -0.68 -23.89
C ALA A 101 -2.57 -0.56 -25.31
N ASN A 102 -2.22 0.66 -25.74
CA ASN A 102 -1.60 0.90 -27.05
C ASN A 102 -0.23 0.20 -27.20
N LEU A 103 0.60 0.20 -26.15
CA LEU A 103 1.89 -0.51 -26.17
C LEU A 103 1.71 -2.02 -26.35
N LEU A 104 0.72 -2.58 -25.66
CA LEU A 104 0.45 -4.02 -25.67
C LEU A 104 -0.37 -4.46 -26.91
N GLY A 105 -1.05 -3.52 -27.56
CA GLY A 105 -1.95 -3.82 -28.71
C GLY A 105 -3.24 -4.50 -28.25
N VAL A 106 -3.73 -4.18 -27.04
CA VAL A 106 -4.98 -4.71 -26.47
C VAL A 106 -6.01 -3.60 -26.28
N ASP A 107 -7.27 -3.96 -26.04
CA ASP A 107 -8.31 -3.01 -25.69
C ASP A 107 -8.10 -2.47 -24.25
N THR A 108 -8.61 -1.26 -23.96
CA THR A 108 -8.45 -0.61 -22.65
C THR A 108 -9.09 -1.41 -21.52
N GLU A 109 -10.11 -2.19 -21.78
CA GLU A 109 -10.79 -3.11 -20.84
C GLU A 109 -9.90 -4.28 -20.40
N ARG A 110 -8.76 -4.49 -21.06
CA ARG A 110 -7.73 -5.47 -20.68
C ARG A 110 -6.61 -4.86 -19.82
N VAL A 111 -6.74 -3.59 -19.45
CA VAL A 111 -5.78 -2.89 -18.56
C VAL A 111 -6.52 -2.42 -17.31
N PHE A 112 -6.21 -3.02 -16.18
CA PHE A 112 -6.87 -2.80 -14.90
C PHE A 112 -6.06 -1.83 -14.04
N LEU A 113 -6.64 -0.69 -13.67
CA LEU A 113 -6.01 0.31 -12.82
C LEU A 113 -6.60 0.26 -11.40
N HIS A 114 -5.73 0.11 -10.41
CA HIS A 114 -6.08 0.04 -8.99
C HIS A 114 -5.19 0.96 -8.16
N ASN A 115 -5.72 1.40 -7.01
CA ASN A 115 -4.87 1.91 -5.95
C ASN A 115 -3.93 0.80 -5.46
N ASP A 116 -2.76 1.16 -4.92
CA ASP A 116 -1.74 0.22 -4.44
C ASP A 116 -2.27 -0.76 -3.38
N THR A 117 -3.13 -0.30 -2.48
CA THR A 117 -3.74 -1.16 -1.45
C THR A 117 -4.80 -2.10 -2.02
N VAL A 118 -5.56 -1.66 -3.02
CA VAL A 118 -6.48 -2.51 -3.76
C VAL A 118 -5.71 -3.57 -4.54
N ALA A 119 -4.62 -3.20 -5.22
CA ALA A 119 -3.72 -4.18 -5.82
C ALA A 119 -3.16 -5.14 -4.76
N GLY A 120 -2.85 -4.65 -3.55
CA GLY A 120 -2.38 -5.47 -2.43
C GLY A 120 -3.38 -6.57 -2.05
N VAL A 121 -4.66 -6.26 -1.85
CA VAL A 121 -5.67 -7.28 -1.52
C VAL A 121 -5.90 -8.25 -2.68
N ILE A 122 -5.84 -7.79 -3.93
CA ILE A 122 -5.90 -8.65 -5.13
C ILE A 122 -4.74 -9.63 -5.14
N GLY A 123 -3.53 -9.17 -4.79
CA GLY A 123 -2.34 -10.03 -4.69
C GLY A 123 -2.48 -11.08 -3.59
N GLU A 124 -2.92 -10.69 -2.41
CA GLU A 124 -3.17 -11.64 -1.30
C GLU A 124 -4.25 -12.66 -1.66
N ARG A 125 -5.33 -12.26 -2.34
CA ARG A 125 -6.37 -13.17 -2.80
C ARG A 125 -5.86 -14.22 -3.79
N PHE A 126 -4.88 -13.89 -4.60
CA PHE A 126 -4.36 -14.78 -5.63
C PHE A 126 -3.21 -15.67 -5.13
N TYR A 127 -2.29 -15.11 -4.34
CA TYR A 127 -1.01 -15.77 -4.03
C TYR A 127 -0.92 -16.31 -2.59
N ALA A 128 -1.74 -15.83 -1.64
CA ALA A 128 -1.65 -16.30 -0.27
C ALA A 128 -2.22 -17.72 -0.14
N ASP A 129 -1.76 -18.43 0.90
CA ASP A 129 -2.21 -19.79 1.22
C ASP A 129 -3.61 -19.84 1.85
N ARG A 130 -4.13 -18.67 2.28
CA ARG A 130 -5.47 -18.52 2.84
C ARG A 130 -6.17 -17.32 2.22
N THR A 131 -7.14 -17.56 1.36
CA THR A 131 -7.83 -16.55 0.57
C THR A 131 -9.34 -16.63 0.74
N PRO A 132 -9.88 -16.27 1.93
CA PRO A 132 -11.32 -16.22 2.14
C PRO A 132 -11.96 -15.08 1.35
N ASP A 133 -13.28 -15.19 1.14
CA ASP A 133 -14.06 -14.15 0.44
C ASP A 133 -14.06 -12.80 1.19
N ASP A 134 -13.96 -12.86 2.54
CA ASP A 134 -13.91 -11.68 3.41
C ASP A 134 -12.50 -11.50 3.97
N MET A 135 -11.75 -10.58 3.41
CA MET A 135 -10.36 -10.33 3.80
C MET A 135 -9.95 -8.88 3.58
N ALA A 136 -8.86 -8.49 4.21
CA ALA A 136 -8.25 -7.19 4.02
C ALA A 136 -6.72 -7.29 3.85
N TYR A 137 -6.16 -6.39 3.07
CA TYR A 137 -4.74 -6.06 3.07
C TYR A 137 -4.57 -4.67 3.68
N LEU A 138 -3.72 -4.55 4.70
CA LEU A 138 -3.38 -3.29 5.37
C LEU A 138 -1.90 -3.00 5.13
N THR A 139 -1.58 -1.84 4.58
CA THR A 139 -0.21 -1.36 4.50
C THR A 139 0.08 -0.36 5.60
N ILE A 140 1.18 -0.56 6.36
CA ILE A 140 1.78 0.41 7.29
C ILE A 140 3.19 0.68 6.79
N SER A 141 3.33 1.76 6.03
CA SER A 141 4.55 2.13 5.31
C SER A 141 4.82 3.63 5.45
N SER A 142 5.29 4.32 4.41
CA SER A 142 5.35 5.79 4.38
C SER A 142 4.00 6.45 4.66
N GLY A 143 2.90 5.81 4.25
CA GLY A 143 1.50 6.09 4.59
C GLY A 143 0.81 4.85 5.17
N ILE A 144 -0.53 4.96 5.36
CA ILE A 144 -1.41 3.88 5.80
C ILE A 144 -2.61 3.80 4.87
N GLY A 145 -2.91 2.61 4.37
CA GLY A 145 -4.08 2.35 3.53
C GLY A 145 -4.50 0.89 3.61
N ALA A 146 -5.69 0.56 3.12
CA ALA A 146 -6.16 -0.81 3.10
C ALA A 146 -6.91 -1.15 1.81
N GLY A 147 -6.70 -2.37 1.30
CA GLY A 147 -7.55 -2.98 0.29
C GLY A 147 -8.50 -3.96 0.98
N ILE A 148 -9.76 -3.98 0.55
CA ILE A 148 -10.81 -4.75 1.21
C ILE A 148 -11.51 -5.63 0.18
N ALA A 149 -11.79 -6.89 0.57
CA ALA A 149 -12.69 -7.77 -0.15
C ALA A 149 -13.81 -8.22 0.80
N VAL A 150 -15.06 -8.18 0.33
CA VAL A 150 -16.27 -8.62 1.04
C VAL A 150 -17.08 -9.46 0.07
N ASP A 151 -17.54 -10.63 0.52
CA ASP A 151 -18.28 -11.61 -0.31
C ASP A 151 -17.56 -11.88 -1.65
N GLY A 152 -16.24 -12.04 -1.62
CA GLY A 152 -15.41 -12.27 -2.80
C GLY A 152 -15.23 -11.07 -3.72
N THR A 153 -15.84 -9.93 -3.40
CA THR A 153 -15.76 -8.71 -4.23
C THR A 153 -14.77 -7.70 -3.65
N VAL A 154 -13.81 -7.28 -4.44
CA VAL A 154 -12.87 -6.20 -4.06
C VAL A 154 -13.61 -4.86 -4.06
N ILE A 155 -13.53 -4.14 -2.95
CA ILE A 155 -14.23 -2.87 -2.76
C ILE A 155 -13.42 -1.72 -3.38
N GLY A 156 -13.88 -1.18 -4.48
CA GLY A 156 -13.30 0.01 -5.12
C GLY A 156 -13.98 1.32 -4.71
N GLY A 157 -15.22 1.25 -4.24
CA GLY A 157 -16.05 2.45 -4.05
C GLY A 157 -16.57 3.00 -5.39
N TRP A 158 -17.17 4.18 -5.35
CA TRP A 158 -17.77 4.79 -6.55
C TRP A 158 -16.72 5.45 -7.47
N ASP A 159 -15.55 5.79 -6.93
CA ASP A 159 -14.46 6.52 -7.61
C ASP A 159 -13.12 5.77 -7.62
N GLY A 160 -13.08 4.54 -7.08
CA GLY A 160 -11.86 3.73 -7.00
C GLY A 160 -10.97 4.02 -5.79
N ASN A 161 -11.40 4.89 -4.88
CA ASN A 161 -10.61 5.32 -3.71
C ASN A 161 -11.16 4.77 -2.37
N ALA A 162 -11.86 3.63 -2.37
CA ALA A 162 -12.24 2.97 -1.13
C ALA A 162 -11.01 2.41 -0.40
N GLY A 163 -11.08 2.33 0.92
CA GLY A 163 -9.98 1.75 1.71
C GLY A 163 -8.96 2.77 2.24
N GLU A 164 -9.21 4.06 2.09
CA GLU A 164 -8.40 5.16 2.63
C GLU A 164 -8.46 5.23 4.17
N LEU A 165 -8.25 4.07 4.83
CA LEU A 165 -8.40 3.92 6.28
C LEU A 165 -7.36 4.70 7.09
N GLY A 166 -6.22 5.01 6.51
CA GLY A 166 -5.22 5.90 7.10
C GLY A 166 -5.77 7.30 7.40
N HIS A 167 -6.83 7.70 6.68
CA HIS A 167 -7.50 8.98 6.90
C HIS A 167 -8.73 8.90 7.83
N MET A 168 -8.98 7.76 8.47
CA MET A 168 -9.96 7.68 9.55
C MET A 168 -9.44 8.41 10.80
N VAL A 169 -10.34 9.13 11.48
CA VAL A 169 -10.02 9.79 12.75
C VAL A 169 -9.87 8.74 13.85
N VAL A 170 -8.67 8.63 14.41
CA VAL A 170 -8.36 7.77 15.56
C VAL A 170 -8.15 8.60 16.83
N ASP A 171 -7.74 9.86 16.70
CA ASP A 171 -7.66 10.82 17.82
C ASP A 171 -8.66 11.98 17.61
N PRO A 172 -9.82 11.96 18.30
CA PRO A 172 -10.81 13.04 18.19
C PRO A 172 -10.33 14.38 18.76
N ARG A 173 -9.22 14.41 19.51
CA ARG A 173 -8.59 15.66 20.00
C ARG A 173 -7.80 16.37 18.90
N GLY A 174 -7.48 15.65 17.81
CA GLY A 174 -6.79 16.23 16.66
C GLY A 174 -5.39 16.74 16.96
N ARG A 175 -4.63 16.07 17.83
CA ARG A 175 -3.30 16.52 18.25
C ARG A 175 -2.26 16.54 17.14
N ARG A 176 -2.48 15.77 16.07
CA ARG A 176 -1.62 15.70 14.90
C ARG A 176 -2.41 16.03 13.64
N THR A 177 -1.86 16.88 12.79
CA THR A 177 -2.40 17.14 11.45
C THR A 177 -1.79 16.17 10.46
N CYS A 178 -2.63 15.49 9.69
CA CYS A 178 -2.23 14.60 8.60
C CYS A 178 -1.72 15.38 7.40
N GLY A 179 -0.89 14.74 6.57
CA GLY A 179 -0.43 15.30 5.29
C GLY A 179 -1.56 15.78 4.35
N CYS A 180 -2.78 15.23 4.50
CA CYS A 180 -3.98 15.68 3.78
C CYS A 180 -4.60 16.99 4.36
N GLY A 181 -4.03 17.59 5.39
CA GLY A 181 -4.48 18.83 6.02
C GLY A 181 -5.61 18.67 7.05
N ARG A 182 -5.97 17.45 7.45
CA ARG A 182 -7.01 17.17 8.44
C ARG A 182 -6.42 16.58 9.71
N ASP A 183 -7.08 16.81 10.86
CA ASP A 183 -6.56 16.45 12.16
C ASP A 183 -7.02 15.07 12.63
N GLY A 184 -6.18 14.42 13.47
CA GLY A 184 -6.53 13.19 14.17
C GLY A 184 -6.56 11.92 13.34
N HIS A 185 -6.10 11.95 12.09
CA HIS A 185 -6.06 10.80 11.22
C HIS A 185 -5.04 9.75 11.68
N TRP A 186 -5.34 8.46 11.49
CA TRP A 186 -4.45 7.35 11.87
C TRP A 186 -3.05 7.50 11.27
N GLU A 187 -2.95 7.83 9.99
CA GLU A 187 -1.69 8.03 9.28
C GLU A 187 -0.80 9.09 9.94
N ALA A 188 -1.39 10.14 10.52
CA ALA A 188 -0.65 11.22 11.19
C ALA A 188 0.12 10.77 12.45
N TYR A 189 -0.18 9.57 12.96
CA TYR A 189 0.47 8.98 14.14
C TYR A 189 1.39 7.82 13.78
N CYS A 190 0.92 6.90 12.93
CA CYS A 190 1.51 5.57 12.77
C CYS A 190 2.21 5.32 11.44
N SER A 191 2.13 6.22 10.47
CA SER A 191 2.88 6.05 9.22
C SER A 191 4.37 6.32 9.42
N GLY A 192 5.21 5.67 8.62
CA GLY A 192 6.66 5.83 8.69
C GLY A 192 7.13 7.28 8.56
N ASN A 193 6.42 8.10 7.76
CA ASN A 193 6.72 9.52 7.62
C ASN A 193 6.34 10.33 8.87
N ASN A 194 5.36 9.89 9.66
CA ASN A 194 4.80 10.65 10.77
C ASN A 194 5.25 10.17 12.15
N ILE A 195 5.77 8.95 12.29
CA ILE A 195 6.29 8.41 13.55
C ILE A 195 7.32 9.35 14.21
N PRO A 196 8.31 9.94 13.50
CA PRO A 196 9.27 10.85 14.09
C PRO A 196 8.62 12.08 14.72
N GLU A 197 7.65 12.66 14.02
CA GLU A 197 6.93 13.85 14.51
C GLU A 197 6.00 13.52 15.68
N TYR A 198 5.45 12.29 15.71
CA TYR A 198 4.67 11.84 16.86
C TYR A 198 5.56 11.60 18.08
N ALA A 199 6.77 11.07 17.89
CA ALA A 199 7.75 10.96 18.98
C ALA A 199 8.12 12.33 19.57
N ARG A 200 8.34 13.36 18.74
CA ARG A 200 8.56 14.74 19.22
C ARG A 200 7.38 15.26 20.05
N LEU A 201 6.15 15.06 19.55
CA LEU A 201 4.95 15.46 20.30
C LEU A 201 4.88 14.80 21.68
N LEU A 202 5.23 13.52 21.80
CA LEU A 202 5.26 12.83 23.10
C LEU A 202 6.38 13.34 24.00
N ALA A 203 7.52 13.73 23.42
CA ALA A 203 8.61 14.33 24.20
C ALA A 203 8.25 15.72 24.75
N ASP A 204 7.54 16.53 23.96
CA ASP A 204 7.06 17.85 24.39
C ASP A 204 6.03 17.77 25.53
N ASP A 205 5.28 16.66 25.62
CA ASP A 205 4.32 16.40 26.70
C ASP A 205 4.98 15.93 28.01
N ALA A 206 6.23 15.50 27.96
CA ALA A 206 6.94 14.92 29.09
C ALA A 206 7.92 15.90 29.72
N ASP A 207 7.98 15.93 31.08
CA ASP A 207 8.95 16.72 31.79
C ASP A 207 10.33 16.04 31.81
N GLY A 208 11.14 16.35 30.79
CA GLY A 208 12.51 15.86 30.65
C GLY A 208 12.58 14.40 30.15
N VAL A 209 13.01 14.21 28.90
CA VAL A 209 13.14 12.92 28.25
C VAL A 209 14.62 12.56 28.11
N GLU A 210 15.00 11.40 28.67
CA GLU A 210 16.29 10.78 28.36
C GLU A 210 16.07 9.77 27.24
N THR A 211 16.69 10.01 26.07
CA THR A 211 16.58 9.14 24.89
C THR A 211 17.80 9.28 23.98
N ALA A 212 18.11 8.21 23.25
CA ALA A 212 19.11 8.21 22.19
C ALA A 212 18.58 8.86 20.89
N LEU A 213 17.27 9.08 20.76
CA LEU A 213 16.67 9.74 19.60
C LEU A 213 17.09 11.22 19.55
N PRO A 214 17.56 11.72 18.39
CA PRO A 214 17.99 13.12 18.24
C PRO A 214 16.78 14.05 18.08
N LEU A 215 16.01 14.23 19.14
CA LEU A 215 14.74 14.99 19.12
C LEU A 215 14.92 16.45 18.64
N ASP A 216 16.01 17.11 19.07
CA ASP A 216 16.29 18.53 18.80
C ASP A 216 17.01 18.80 17.48
N SER A 217 17.72 17.81 16.96
CA SER A 217 18.58 17.96 15.79
C SER A 217 18.02 17.17 14.62
N GLY A 218 17.02 17.66 13.93
CA GLY A 218 16.33 17.10 12.77
C GLY A 218 16.85 15.78 12.18
N GLY A 219 16.00 14.92 11.68
CA GLY A 219 16.38 13.84 10.80
C GLY A 219 16.57 12.45 11.38
N PHE A 220 15.77 12.03 12.37
CA PHE A 220 15.59 10.59 12.61
C PHE A 220 14.33 10.06 11.91
N THR A 221 14.27 8.76 11.74
CA THR A 221 13.24 8.04 10.98
C THR A 221 12.43 7.11 11.89
N ALA A 222 11.35 6.54 11.39
CA ALA A 222 10.63 5.48 12.08
C ALA A 222 11.55 4.31 12.45
N LYS A 223 12.50 3.95 11.57
CA LYS A 223 13.47 2.89 11.83
C LYS A 223 14.27 3.17 13.11
N ASP A 224 14.77 4.40 13.28
CA ASP A 224 15.56 4.77 14.46
C ASP A 224 14.73 4.63 15.75
N VAL A 225 13.42 4.95 15.70
CA VAL A 225 12.53 4.77 16.86
C VAL A 225 12.41 3.30 17.24
N PHE A 226 12.19 2.40 16.28
CA PHE A 226 12.08 0.97 16.56
C PHE A 226 13.40 0.35 17.00
N GLU A 227 14.53 0.76 16.41
CA GLU A 227 15.86 0.30 16.81
C GLU A 227 16.21 0.77 18.23
N CYS A 228 16.03 2.05 18.56
CA CYS A 228 16.26 2.53 19.93
C CYS A 228 15.36 1.81 20.95
N ALA A 229 14.10 1.56 20.64
CA ALA A 229 13.20 0.79 21.49
C ALA A 229 13.70 -0.65 21.72
N ALA A 230 14.20 -1.30 20.67
CA ALA A 230 14.78 -2.65 20.78
C ALA A 230 16.07 -2.67 21.59
N ASP A 231 16.87 -1.60 21.55
CA ASP A 231 18.11 -1.43 22.30
C ASP A 231 17.86 -1.01 23.78
N GLY A 232 16.60 -0.87 24.20
CA GLY A 232 16.22 -0.63 25.59
C GLY A 232 16.03 0.86 25.95
N ASP A 233 15.95 1.75 24.98
CA ASP A 233 15.56 3.15 25.20
C ASP A 233 14.10 3.20 25.67
N THR A 234 13.88 3.67 26.90
CA THR A 234 12.57 3.66 27.55
C THR A 234 11.58 4.62 26.92
N PHE A 235 12.05 5.75 26.40
CA PHE A 235 11.19 6.69 25.70
C PHE A 235 10.78 6.16 24.32
N ALA A 236 11.72 5.63 23.55
CA ALA A 236 11.42 5.01 22.26
C ALA A 236 10.46 3.82 22.43
N ALA A 237 10.64 2.99 23.48
CA ALA A 237 9.70 1.92 23.82
C ALA A 237 8.30 2.46 24.14
N HIS A 238 8.18 3.58 24.86
CA HIS A 238 6.91 4.25 25.10
C HIS A 238 6.27 4.75 23.79
N VAL A 239 7.05 5.34 22.89
CA VAL A 239 6.54 5.72 21.56
C VAL A 239 5.95 4.52 20.85
N VAL A 240 6.67 3.39 20.79
CA VAL A 240 6.19 2.14 20.13
C VAL A 240 4.92 1.61 20.80
N GLU A 241 4.81 1.68 22.13
CA GLU A 241 3.59 1.33 22.86
C GLU A 241 2.40 2.20 22.41
N GLN A 242 2.59 3.52 22.32
CA GLN A 242 1.54 4.45 21.86
C GLN A 242 1.15 4.20 20.40
N LEU A 243 2.10 3.88 19.52
CA LEU A 243 1.81 3.43 18.13
C LEU A 243 0.95 2.18 18.14
N GLY A 244 1.20 1.25 19.07
CA GLY A 244 0.40 0.04 19.24
C GLY A 244 -1.07 0.34 19.56
N VAL A 245 -1.33 1.36 20.39
CA VAL A 245 -2.70 1.82 20.72
C VAL A 245 -3.40 2.38 19.48
N TRP A 246 -2.76 3.30 18.75
CA TRP A 246 -3.36 3.90 17.57
C TRP A 246 -3.59 2.89 16.44
N ASN A 247 -2.63 1.99 16.20
CA ASN A 247 -2.78 0.88 15.26
C ASN A 247 -3.92 -0.06 15.69
N GLY A 248 -4.03 -0.35 16.99
CA GLY A 248 -5.12 -1.13 17.55
C GLY A 248 -6.50 -0.51 17.30
N ILE A 249 -6.64 0.83 17.50
CA ILE A 249 -7.88 1.56 17.20
C ILE A 249 -8.19 1.48 15.71
N GLY A 250 -7.21 1.76 14.83
CA GLY A 250 -7.39 1.73 13.38
C GLY A 250 -7.83 0.36 12.88
N VAL A 251 -7.17 -0.72 13.34
CA VAL A 251 -7.53 -2.10 12.96
C VAL A 251 -8.88 -2.51 13.57
N THR A 252 -9.22 -2.07 14.80
CA THR A 252 -10.56 -2.30 15.36
C THR A 252 -11.64 -1.68 14.48
N ASN A 253 -11.44 -0.46 14.00
CA ASN A 253 -12.38 0.22 13.10
C ASN A 253 -12.51 -0.55 11.77
N LEU A 254 -11.41 -1.03 11.17
CA LEU A 254 -11.42 -1.87 9.99
C LEU A 254 -12.27 -3.14 10.22
N VAL A 255 -12.02 -3.85 11.33
CA VAL A 255 -12.73 -5.08 11.66
C VAL A 255 -14.22 -4.84 11.87
N GLN A 256 -14.58 -3.77 12.59
CA GLN A 256 -15.99 -3.44 12.85
C GLN A 256 -16.74 -3.00 11.57
N ALA A 257 -16.03 -2.39 10.61
CA ALA A 257 -16.64 -1.91 9.38
C ALA A 257 -16.84 -3.03 8.33
N TYR A 258 -15.91 -3.99 8.23
CA TYR A 258 -15.85 -4.94 7.11
C TYR A 258 -15.87 -6.41 7.54
N ALA A 259 -15.73 -6.70 8.82
CA ALA A 259 -15.74 -8.06 9.39
C ALA A 259 -14.89 -9.10 8.64
N PRO A 260 -13.62 -8.78 8.28
CA PRO A 260 -12.77 -9.71 7.55
C PRO A 260 -12.46 -10.95 8.38
N LEU A 261 -12.26 -12.11 7.73
CA LEU A 261 -11.78 -13.32 8.39
C LEU A 261 -10.27 -13.28 8.64
N VAL A 262 -9.53 -12.61 7.74
CA VAL A 262 -8.08 -12.40 7.84
C VAL A 262 -7.71 -10.97 7.41
N VAL A 263 -6.73 -10.40 8.09
CA VAL A 263 -6.08 -9.14 7.70
C VAL A 263 -4.60 -9.44 7.45
N TYR A 264 -4.16 -9.29 6.21
CA TYR A 264 -2.74 -9.33 5.85
C TYR A 264 -2.15 -7.94 6.05
N VAL A 265 -1.05 -7.85 6.81
CA VAL A 265 -0.38 -6.59 7.11
C VAL A 265 0.96 -6.56 6.38
N GLY A 266 1.17 -5.51 5.60
CA GLY A 266 2.41 -5.26 4.86
C GLY A 266 2.91 -3.83 5.05
N GLY A 267 3.80 -3.40 4.16
CA GLY A 267 4.45 -2.10 4.22
C GLY A 267 5.71 -2.11 5.09
N ALA A 268 6.62 -1.19 4.81
CA ALA A 268 7.98 -1.21 5.36
C ALA A 268 8.01 -1.16 6.91
N VAL A 269 7.10 -0.42 7.55
CA VAL A 269 7.05 -0.35 9.02
C VAL A 269 6.71 -1.71 9.61
N ALA A 270 5.70 -2.39 9.08
CA ALA A 270 5.28 -3.70 9.57
C ALA A 270 6.27 -4.82 9.20
N LEU A 271 6.79 -4.80 7.96
CA LEU A 271 7.73 -5.83 7.49
C LEU A 271 9.05 -5.85 8.26
N HIS A 272 9.56 -4.67 8.63
CA HIS A 272 10.82 -4.57 9.38
C HIS A 272 10.65 -4.71 10.91
N ASN A 273 9.43 -4.52 11.44
CA ASN A 273 9.15 -4.54 12.87
C ASN A 273 7.91 -5.40 13.21
N PRO A 274 7.83 -6.66 12.71
CA PRO A 274 6.59 -7.44 12.75
C PRO A 274 6.03 -7.65 14.15
N GLU A 275 6.86 -8.01 15.12
CA GLU A 275 6.41 -8.26 16.49
C GLU A 275 5.98 -6.98 17.21
N GLN A 276 6.69 -5.87 17.00
CA GLN A 276 6.39 -4.57 17.60
C GLN A 276 5.14 -3.92 17.01
N VAL A 277 4.75 -4.30 15.78
CA VAL A 277 3.53 -3.80 15.12
C VAL A 277 2.37 -4.75 15.31
N LEU A 278 2.51 -6.03 14.96
CA LEU A 278 1.40 -7.00 14.97
C LEU A 278 1.03 -7.45 16.39
N GLY A 279 1.99 -7.59 17.30
CA GLY A 279 1.75 -8.00 18.68
C GLY A 279 0.75 -7.10 19.39
N PRO A 280 1.00 -5.77 19.49
CA PRO A 280 0.07 -4.82 20.09
C PRO A 280 -1.29 -4.76 19.39
N ILE A 281 -1.34 -4.84 18.04
CA ILE A 281 -2.60 -4.90 17.29
C ILE A 281 -3.42 -6.10 17.73
N ARG A 282 -2.84 -7.31 17.74
CA ARG A 282 -3.52 -8.55 18.14
C ARG A 282 -4.06 -8.47 19.56
N ALA A 283 -3.25 -7.97 20.50
CA ALA A 283 -3.66 -7.80 21.89
C ALA A 283 -4.83 -6.80 22.01
N TYR A 284 -4.74 -5.67 21.32
CA TYR A 284 -5.75 -4.61 21.40
C TYR A 284 -7.11 -5.06 20.84
N ILE A 285 -7.15 -5.67 19.65
CA ILE A 285 -8.41 -6.10 19.03
C ILE A 285 -9.08 -7.23 19.79
N GLN A 286 -8.32 -8.11 20.44
CA GLN A 286 -8.86 -9.23 21.22
C GLN A 286 -9.80 -8.77 22.34
N GLU A 287 -9.58 -7.61 22.91
CA GLU A 287 -10.38 -7.05 23.99
C GLU A 287 -11.50 -6.11 23.52
N ARG A 288 -11.40 -5.57 22.30
CA ARG A 288 -12.23 -4.43 21.86
C ARG A 288 -13.10 -4.69 20.65
N VAL A 289 -12.83 -5.73 19.88
CA VAL A 289 -13.71 -6.11 18.78
C VAL A 289 -14.98 -6.72 19.33
N PHE A 290 -16.13 -6.18 18.92
CA PHE A 290 -17.45 -6.66 19.36
C PHE A 290 -17.84 -7.98 18.69
N SER A 291 -17.44 -8.18 17.43
CA SER A 291 -17.73 -9.36 16.61
C SER A 291 -16.62 -10.42 16.72
N ASN A 292 -16.45 -11.23 15.69
CA ASN A 292 -15.34 -12.18 15.62
C ASN A 292 -14.03 -11.46 15.38
N VAL A 293 -13.00 -11.85 16.12
CA VAL A 293 -11.64 -11.31 15.93
C VAL A 293 -11.00 -12.03 14.75
N PRO A 294 -10.53 -11.29 13.72
CA PRO A 294 -9.88 -11.88 12.57
C PRO A 294 -8.48 -12.38 12.90
N GLU A 295 -7.95 -13.21 12.03
CA GLU A 295 -6.54 -13.56 12.04
C GLU A 295 -5.73 -12.38 11.47
N ILE A 296 -4.73 -11.89 12.22
CA ILE A 296 -3.80 -10.86 11.75
C ILE A 296 -2.50 -11.54 11.35
N ARG A 297 -2.16 -11.47 10.05
CA ARG A 297 -0.97 -12.08 9.45
C ARG A 297 -0.06 -11.05 8.84
N LEU A 298 1.24 -11.29 8.88
CA LEU A 298 2.17 -10.57 8.03
C LEU A 298 2.01 -11.07 6.59
N THR A 299 2.06 -10.17 5.60
CA THR A 299 2.07 -10.57 4.19
C THR A 299 3.28 -11.47 3.88
N THR A 300 3.05 -12.49 3.07
CA THR A 300 4.13 -13.34 2.54
C THR A 300 4.66 -12.83 1.18
N LEU A 301 4.00 -11.82 0.61
CA LEU A 301 4.37 -11.24 -0.67
C LEU A 301 5.49 -10.18 -0.56
N GLY A 302 5.77 -9.72 0.67
CA GLY A 302 6.82 -8.75 0.96
C GLY A 302 6.62 -7.44 0.21
N ASP A 303 7.72 -6.86 -0.28
CA ASP A 303 7.71 -5.62 -1.06
C ASP A 303 7.10 -5.78 -2.46
N ASP A 304 6.83 -7.01 -2.91
CA ASP A 304 6.27 -7.30 -4.23
C ASP A 304 4.73 -7.36 -4.23
N VAL A 305 4.09 -7.10 -3.12
CA VAL A 305 2.64 -7.25 -2.96
C VAL A 305 1.85 -6.47 -4.00
N VAL A 306 2.19 -5.21 -4.27
CA VAL A 306 1.53 -4.37 -5.28
C VAL A 306 1.79 -4.88 -6.69
N LEU A 307 3.04 -5.20 -7.03
CA LEU A 307 3.42 -5.73 -8.34
C LEU A 307 2.74 -7.08 -8.63
N LYS A 308 2.74 -7.98 -7.64
CA LYS A 308 2.03 -9.27 -7.73
C LYS A 308 0.52 -9.06 -7.82
N GLY A 309 -0.03 -8.11 -7.07
CA GLY A 309 -1.43 -7.74 -7.16
C GLY A 309 -1.82 -7.22 -8.54
N ALA A 310 -0.97 -6.41 -9.16
CA ALA A 310 -1.15 -5.97 -10.52
C ALA A 310 -1.15 -7.15 -11.52
N ILE A 311 -0.22 -8.11 -11.38
CA ILE A 311 -0.20 -9.33 -12.18
C ILE A 311 -1.47 -10.16 -11.96
N ALA A 312 -1.85 -10.38 -10.71
CA ALA A 312 -3.07 -11.11 -10.35
C ALA A 312 -4.32 -10.44 -10.94
N SER A 313 -4.39 -9.12 -10.93
CA SER A 313 -5.46 -8.35 -11.57
C SER A 313 -5.54 -8.63 -13.08
N ALA A 314 -4.41 -8.64 -13.79
CA ALA A 314 -4.35 -8.97 -15.22
C ALA A 314 -4.84 -10.40 -15.51
N LEU A 315 -4.46 -11.36 -14.65
CA LEU A 315 -4.83 -12.77 -14.77
C LEU A 315 -6.32 -13.03 -14.51
N THR A 316 -6.93 -12.30 -13.58
CA THR A 316 -8.25 -12.59 -13.04
C THR A 316 -9.34 -11.58 -13.43
N GLY A 317 -9.05 -10.69 -14.37
CA GLY A 317 -10.00 -9.64 -14.77
C GLY A 317 -10.28 -8.62 -13.66
N GLY A 318 -9.30 -8.32 -12.82
CA GLY A 318 -9.39 -7.31 -11.76
C GLY A 318 -9.83 -7.83 -10.39
N THR A 319 -10.13 -9.12 -10.23
CA THR A 319 -10.77 -9.64 -9.01
C THR A 319 -9.81 -10.27 -8.00
N GLY A 320 -8.69 -10.79 -8.44
CA GLY A 320 -7.77 -11.62 -7.63
C GLY A 320 -8.30 -13.02 -7.34
N ASP A 321 -9.48 -13.39 -7.86
CA ASP A 321 -10.05 -14.72 -7.66
C ASP A 321 -9.38 -15.72 -8.61
N SER A 322 -8.59 -16.63 -8.06
CA SER A 322 -7.84 -17.63 -8.83
C SER A 322 -8.74 -18.60 -9.59
N THR A 323 -10.02 -18.72 -9.26
CA THR A 323 -10.99 -19.55 -10.01
C THR A 323 -11.35 -18.92 -11.35
N HIS A 324 -11.08 -17.64 -11.54
CA HIS A 324 -11.26 -16.89 -12.79
C HIS A 324 -9.96 -16.76 -13.60
N ALA A 325 -8.84 -17.29 -13.12
CA ALA A 325 -7.60 -17.32 -13.90
C ALA A 325 -7.75 -18.27 -15.11
N PRO A 326 -7.08 -17.97 -16.25
CA PRO A 326 -7.20 -18.75 -17.48
C PRO A 326 -6.64 -20.16 -17.38
#